data_22abf086a01b0a7ca3a5d992f0b70ae6
#
_entry.id   22abf086a01b0a7ca3a5d992f0b70ae6
#
_cell.length_a   1.000
_cell.length_b   1.000
_cell.length_c   1.000
_cell.angle_alpha   90.00
_cell.angle_beta   90.00
_cell.angle_gamma   90.00
#
_symmetry.space_group_name_H-M   'P 1'
#
loop_
_entity.id
_entity.type
_entity.pdbx_description
1 polymer ?
#
loop_
_entity_poly.entity_id
_entity_poly.type
_entity_poly.pdbx_seq_one_letter_code
_entity_poly.pdbx_strand_id
1 'polypeptide(L)'
;MPKFLGRLSDKDIKDKDTAQQQLKTWKPQHEFLCCFDVDGHLLDNMAAKQMIVFQPHMMDVFGLRDVETFFRLHAEHHNLWSKDRGCDRHEAISLSLGSMVQDPVLKPDLAEEMAQKIRGIKASLDSYIEHINATGDAYGFDSLHAWQRANPDDANLTGFLIWSKAVDLTFPFVTIPMEPFPAVRETLQFVAERADVLIVSKTPYTDICNWLETHGLVEYVTAVSGKEQGGKDEHICLAMGGTFDAKEKEIVEQGDKYKPQNVIMGGDGGGDLKAAKKNDAFFFPTPPGLEEGAWAVAIDEVFGPLFGGRYGDAEAAKIAAFEAALLDEGPWQAEGYDHSEAYRKHQPKRQQLYRQLKPGGKLATL
;
A
#
# COMPACT_ATOMS: atom_id res chain seq x y z
N MET A 1 27.60 -5.00 -4.88
CA MET A 1 26.21 -4.61 -5.17
C MET A 1 25.48 -5.82 -5.71
N PRO A 2 24.23 -6.06 -5.33
CA PRO A 2 23.45 -7.20 -5.79
C PRO A 2 23.28 -7.12 -7.31
N LYS A 3 23.21 -8.28 -7.94
CA LYS A 3 22.90 -8.34 -9.37
C LYS A 3 21.39 -8.40 -9.53
N PHE A 4 20.80 -7.36 -10.12
CA PHE A 4 19.38 -7.39 -10.47
C PHE A 4 19.06 -8.60 -11.36
N LEU A 5 18.07 -9.39 -10.97
CA LEU A 5 17.68 -10.61 -11.69
C LEU A 5 17.00 -10.33 -13.03
N GLY A 6 16.74 -9.06 -13.33
CA GLY A 6 16.13 -8.60 -14.56
C GLY A 6 14.62 -8.38 -14.43
N ARG A 7 14.08 -7.57 -15.34
CA ARG A 7 12.66 -7.27 -15.41
C ARG A 7 11.92 -8.41 -16.12
N LEU A 8 10.81 -8.85 -15.54
CA LEU A 8 9.90 -9.80 -16.17
C LEU A 8 9.19 -9.14 -17.38
N SER A 9 8.91 -9.92 -18.41
CA SER A 9 8.13 -9.43 -19.54
C SER A 9 6.65 -9.26 -19.18
N ASP A 10 5.94 -8.43 -19.93
CA ASP A 10 4.48 -8.25 -19.78
C ASP A 10 3.70 -9.54 -19.95
N LYS A 11 4.24 -10.52 -20.67
CA LYS A 11 3.65 -11.84 -20.84
C LYS A 11 3.85 -12.68 -19.59
N ASP A 12 5.07 -12.69 -19.03
CA ASP A 12 5.41 -13.52 -17.89
C ASP A 12 4.70 -13.04 -16.61
N ILE A 13 4.51 -11.73 -16.45
CA ILE A 13 3.85 -11.17 -15.27
C ILE A 13 2.35 -11.48 -15.22
N LYS A 14 1.71 -11.80 -16.33
CA LYS A 14 0.29 -12.16 -16.39
C LYS A 14 -0.02 -13.57 -15.88
N ASP A 15 0.97 -14.44 -15.84
CA ASP A 15 0.85 -15.79 -15.29
C ASP A 15 1.54 -15.83 -13.93
N LYS A 16 0.77 -16.00 -12.85
CA LYS A 16 1.27 -15.96 -11.48
C LYS A 16 2.41 -16.95 -11.25
N ASP A 17 2.29 -18.17 -11.74
CA ASP A 17 3.30 -19.19 -11.53
C ASP A 17 4.61 -18.84 -12.24
N THR A 18 4.53 -18.35 -13.48
CA THR A 18 5.69 -17.87 -14.23
C THR A 18 6.32 -16.66 -13.54
N ALA A 19 5.50 -15.70 -13.10
CA ALA A 19 5.98 -14.51 -12.40
C ALA A 19 6.70 -14.84 -11.08
N GLN A 20 6.27 -15.87 -10.38
CA GLN A 20 6.90 -16.34 -9.15
C GLN A 20 8.19 -17.13 -9.35
N GLN A 21 8.48 -17.62 -10.57
CA GLN A 21 9.69 -18.43 -10.81
C GLN A 21 10.98 -17.71 -10.41
N GLN A 22 11.04 -16.39 -10.61
CA GLN A 22 12.20 -15.60 -10.22
C GLN A 22 12.48 -15.70 -8.72
N LEU A 23 11.43 -15.66 -7.88
CA LEU A 23 11.57 -15.85 -6.42
C LEU A 23 11.89 -17.30 -6.04
N LYS A 24 11.18 -18.26 -6.64
CA LYS A 24 11.36 -19.69 -6.36
C LYS A 24 12.77 -20.17 -6.71
N THR A 25 13.34 -19.67 -7.82
CA THR A 25 14.65 -20.06 -8.32
C THR A 25 15.80 -19.17 -7.85
N TRP A 26 15.50 -18.14 -7.09
CA TRP A 26 16.47 -17.22 -6.53
C TRP A 26 17.59 -17.94 -5.79
N LYS A 27 18.82 -17.55 -6.05
CA LYS A 27 20.00 -17.99 -5.31
C LYS A 27 20.54 -16.82 -4.49
N PRO A 28 20.66 -16.94 -3.17
CA PRO A 28 21.26 -15.91 -2.32
C PRO A 28 22.63 -15.48 -2.82
N GLN A 29 22.86 -14.17 -2.83
CA GLN A 29 24.17 -13.57 -3.09
C GLN A 29 24.82 -13.11 -1.77
N HIS A 30 23.99 -12.92 -0.74
CA HIS A 30 24.37 -12.50 0.61
C HIS A 30 23.71 -13.38 1.67
N GLU A 31 24.16 -13.24 2.91
CA GLU A 31 23.60 -13.95 4.05
C GLU A 31 22.28 -13.33 4.55
N PHE A 32 22.06 -12.05 4.24
CA PHE A 32 20.89 -11.28 4.65
C PHE A 32 19.93 -11.05 3.50
N LEU A 33 18.62 -10.99 3.82
CA LEU A 33 17.55 -10.59 2.92
C LEU A 33 16.80 -9.37 3.52
N CYS A 34 16.82 -8.25 2.80
CA CYS A 34 16.07 -7.06 3.18
C CYS A 34 14.91 -6.85 2.19
N CYS A 35 13.69 -6.94 2.69
CA CYS A 35 12.47 -6.74 1.92
C CYS A 35 11.91 -5.35 2.22
N PHE A 36 11.44 -4.64 1.20
CA PHE A 36 10.91 -3.28 1.35
C PHE A 36 9.58 -3.12 0.62
N ASP A 37 8.59 -2.54 1.31
CA ASP A 37 7.41 -2.00 0.65
C ASP A 37 7.77 -0.73 -0.15
N VAL A 38 6.85 -0.28 -0.99
CA VAL A 38 7.04 0.88 -1.88
C VAL A 38 6.26 2.09 -1.37
N ASP A 39 4.94 1.96 -1.35
CA ASP A 39 4.03 3.07 -1.10
C ASP A 39 3.99 3.44 0.39
N GLY A 40 4.33 4.68 0.73
CA GLY A 40 4.40 5.12 2.12
C GLY A 40 5.61 4.62 2.90
N HIS A 41 6.45 3.78 2.28
CA HIS A 41 7.69 3.28 2.87
C HIS A 41 8.91 3.82 2.12
N LEU A 42 9.18 3.35 0.92
CA LEU A 42 10.25 3.93 0.08
C LEU A 42 9.85 5.28 -0.51
N LEU A 43 8.54 5.45 -0.86
CA LEU A 43 7.98 6.61 -1.54
C LEU A 43 7.07 7.46 -0.65
N ASP A 44 7.26 8.79 -0.66
CA ASP A 44 6.29 9.76 -0.13
C ASP A 44 5.15 9.97 -1.13
N ASN A 45 4.28 9.00 -1.28
CA ASN A 45 3.22 9.05 -2.28
C ASN A 45 1.80 8.79 -1.73
N MET A 46 1.66 8.32 -0.50
CA MET A 46 0.35 7.94 0.04
C MET A 46 -0.63 9.12 0.09
N ALA A 47 -0.18 10.27 0.61
CA ALA A 47 -1.02 11.47 0.64
C ALA A 47 -1.41 11.94 -0.77
N ALA A 48 -0.48 11.89 -1.73
CA ALA A 48 -0.74 12.27 -3.11
C ALA A 48 -1.78 11.32 -3.75
N LYS A 49 -1.60 10.01 -3.64
CA LYS A 49 -2.55 9.02 -4.17
C LYS A 49 -3.95 9.24 -3.63
N GLN A 50 -4.07 9.40 -2.31
CA GLN A 50 -5.37 9.51 -1.66
C GLN A 50 -6.03 10.87 -1.90
N MET A 51 -5.35 11.97 -1.54
CA MET A 51 -5.97 13.29 -1.47
C MET A 51 -6.29 13.90 -2.84
N ILE A 52 -5.49 13.58 -3.88
CA ILE A 52 -5.60 14.25 -5.18
C ILE A 52 -5.95 13.32 -6.36
N VAL A 53 -6.01 12.00 -6.14
CA VAL A 53 -6.44 11.05 -7.17
C VAL A 53 -7.66 10.24 -6.70
N PHE A 54 -7.52 9.39 -5.69
CA PHE A 54 -8.58 8.45 -5.31
C PHE A 54 -9.85 9.14 -4.82
N GLN A 55 -9.70 10.07 -3.86
CA GLN A 55 -10.84 10.76 -3.26
C GLN A 55 -11.58 11.67 -4.26
N PRO A 56 -10.94 12.53 -5.07
CA PRO A 56 -11.63 13.33 -6.05
C PRO A 56 -12.45 12.50 -7.03
N HIS A 57 -11.85 11.46 -7.62
CA HIS A 57 -12.57 10.58 -8.55
C HIS A 57 -13.74 9.86 -7.88
N MET A 58 -13.58 9.42 -6.62
CA MET A 58 -14.68 8.81 -5.87
C MET A 58 -15.84 9.77 -5.65
N MET A 59 -15.54 11.01 -5.23
CA MET A 59 -16.56 12.02 -5.03
C MET A 59 -17.29 12.41 -6.31
N ASP A 60 -16.56 12.48 -7.43
CA ASP A 60 -17.16 12.87 -8.72
C ASP A 60 -18.03 11.76 -9.28
N VAL A 61 -17.56 10.52 -9.27
CA VAL A 61 -18.30 9.37 -9.80
C VAL A 61 -19.58 9.10 -9.02
N PHE A 62 -19.49 9.21 -7.69
CA PHE A 62 -20.62 8.89 -6.82
C PHE A 62 -21.40 10.11 -6.32
N GLY A 63 -21.06 11.33 -6.77
CA GLY A 63 -21.74 12.55 -6.37
C GLY A 63 -21.72 12.78 -4.86
N LEU A 64 -20.53 12.71 -4.24
CA LEU A 64 -20.32 12.88 -2.81
C LEU A 64 -19.75 14.28 -2.45
N ARG A 65 -19.79 15.23 -3.39
CA ARG A 65 -19.24 16.57 -3.17
C ARG A 65 -19.92 17.34 -2.05
N ASP A 66 -21.22 17.16 -1.87
CA ASP A 66 -21.97 17.81 -0.80
C ASP A 66 -21.55 17.38 0.61
N VAL A 67 -20.91 16.22 0.71
CA VAL A 67 -20.36 15.66 1.95
C VAL A 67 -18.83 15.55 1.92
N GLU A 68 -18.18 16.33 1.06
CA GLU A 68 -16.73 16.28 0.82
C GLU A 68 -15.90 16.35 2.12
N THR A 69 -16.26 17.26 3.04
CA THR A 69 -15.54 17.44 4.31
C THR A 69 -15.45 16.12 5.09
N PHE A 70 -16.59 15.47 5.25
CA PHE A 70 -16.67 14.20 5.97
C PHE A 70 -15.99 13.07 5.19
N PHE A 71 -16.32 12.91 3.91
CA PHE A 71 -15.74 11.84 3.10
C PHE A 71 -14.22 11.88 3.11
N ARG A 72 -13.61 13.05 2.95
CA ARG A 72 -12.15 13.19 2.96
C ARG A 72 -11.54 12.84 4.32
N LEU A 73 -12.13 13.32 5.42
CA LEU A 73 -11.58 13.04 6.75
C LEU A 73 -11.64 11.55 7.08
N HIS A 74 -12.75 10.87 6.75
CA HIS A 74 -12.88 9.44 6.94
C HIS A 74 -11.95 8.65 6.02
N ALA A 75 -11.86 9.02 4.74
CA ALA A 75 -10.97 8.36 3.79
C ALA A 75 -9.48 8.56 4.14
N GLU A 76 -9.09 9.76 4.58
CA GLU A 76 -7.72 10.04 5.05
C GLU A 76 -7.40 9.24 6.32
N HIS A 77 -8.35 9.11 7.26
CA HIS A 77 -8.15 8.30 8.45
C HIS A 77 -7.84 6.85 8.08
N HIS A 78 -8.73 6.17 7.35
CA HIS A 78 -8.56 4.76 7.03
C HIS A 78 -7.35 4.47 6.12
N ASN A 79 -7.02 5.40 5.21
CA ASN A 79 -5.91 5.18 4.27
C ASN A 79 -4.54 5.64 4.78
N LEU A 80 -4.49 6.66 5.67
CA LEU A 80 -3.23 7.32 6.03
C LEU A 80 -2.85 7.18 7.49
N TRP A 81 -3.83 7.13 8.42
CA TRP A 81 -3.55 7.33 9.84
C TRP A 81 -3.98 6.20 10.76
N SER A 82 -4.83 5.27 10.29
CA SER A 82 -5.37 4.21 11.12
C SER A 82 -4.64 2.88 10.92
N LYS A 83 -5.01 1.88 11.72
CA LYS A 83 -4.57 0.48 11.57
C LYS A 83 -4.97 -0.16 10.23
N ASP A 84 -5.91 0.46 9.50
CA ASP A 84 -6.34 0.02 8.17
C ASP A 84 -5.35 0.41 7.06
N ARG A 85 -4.37 1.29 7.37
CA ARG A 85 -3.35 1.74 6.41
C ARG A 85 -2.70 0.55 5.70
N GLY A 86 -2.64 0.63 4.37
CA GLY A 86 -2.09 -0.44 3.51
C GLY A 86 -3.09 -1.55 3.16
N CYS A 87 -4.38 -1.46 3.55
CA CYS A 87 -5.42 -2.31 3.00
C CYS A 87 -5.67 -2.01 1.51
N ASP A 88 -6.46 -2.85 0.83
CA ASP A 88 -6.83 -2.57 -0.55
C ASP A 88 -7.72 -1.32 -0.65
N ARG A 89 -7.62 -0.60 -1.77
CA ARG A 89 -8.38 0.64 -1.98
C ARG A 89 -9.91 0.44 -1.90
N HIS A 90 -10.42 -0.74 -2.23
CA HIS A 90 -11.85 -1.04 -2.13
C HIS A 90 -12.26 -1.23 -0.66
N GLU A 91 -11.45 -1.94 0.11
CA GLU A 91 -11.66 -2.10 1.55
C GLU A 91 -11.63 -0.74 2.26
N ALA A 92 -10.63 0.09 1.96
CA ALA A 92 -10.50 1.43 2.55
C ALA A 92 -11.70 2.35 2.25
N ILE A 93 -12.26 2.28 1.03
CA ILE A 93 -13.48 3.04 0.67
C ILE A 93 -14.69 2.50 1.43
N SER A 94 -14.86 1.17 1.53
CA SER A 94 -15.96 0.59 2.31
C SER A 94 -15.90 1.03 3.77
N LEU A 95 -14.74 0.97 4.41
CA LEU A 95 -14.52 1.45 5.78
C LEU A 95 -14.85 2.94 5.91
N SER A 96 -14.40 3.76 4.96
CA SER A 96 -14.65 5.21 4.95
C SER A 96 -16.14 5.55 4.86
N LEU A 97 -16.87 4.89 3.97
CA LEU A 97 -18.31 5.08 3.82
C LEU A 97 -19.07 4.57 5.05
N GLY A 98 -18.62 3.45 5.63
CA GLY A 98 -19.23 2.87 6.85
C GLY A 98 -19.07 3.79 8.06
N SER A 99 -17.88 4.31 8.30
CA SER A 99 -17.63 5.23 9.41
C SER A 99 -18.32 6.57 9.24
N MET A 100 -18.47 7.08 7.99
CA MET A 100 -19.22 8.31 7.70
C MET A 100 -20.67 8.26 8.15
N VAL A 101 -21.42 7.21 7.82
CA VAL A 101 -22.85 7.11 8.17
C VAL A 101 -23.07 6.90 9.67
N GLN A 102 -22.03 6.60 10.41
CA GLN A 102 -22.05 6.45 11.86
C GLN A 102 -21.48 7.65 12.60
N ASP A 103 -20.89 8.61 11.88
CA ASP A 103 -20.31 9.82 12.46
C ASP A 103 -21.37 10.59 13.27
N PRO A 104 -21.15 10.84 14.57
CA PRO A 104 -22.15 11.46 15.44
C PRO A 104 -22.49 12.90 15.07
N VAL A 105 -21.60 13.61 14.36
CA VAL A 105 -21.84 14.98 13.89
C VAL A 105 -22.58 14.99 12.55
N LEU A 106 -22.18 14.13 11.62
CA LEU A 106 -22.81 14.06 10.30
C LEU A 106 -24.21 13.42 10.36
N LYS A 107 -24.37 12.36 11.14
CA LYS A 107 -25.58 11.55 11.17
C LYS A 107 -26.89 12.33 11.41
N PRO A 108 -26.98 13.31 12.34
CA PRO A 108 -28.19 14.09 12.54
C PRO A 108 -28.55 15.00 11.36
N ASP A 109 -27.55 15.53 10.66
CA ASP A 109 -27.72 16.54 9.61
C ASP A 109 -27.68 15.93 8.19
N LEU A 110 -27.35 14.65 8.09
CA LEU A 110 -27.28 13.94 6.81
C LEU A 110 -28.70 13.68 6.30
N ALA A 111 -29.04 14.29 5.16
CA ALA A 111 -30.31 14.03 4.49
C ALA A 111 -30.48 12.50 4.26
N GLU A 112 -31.66 11.96 4.54
CA GLU A 112 -31.91 10.51 4.44
C GLU A 112 -31.60 9.96 3.05
N GLU A 113 -31.87 10.73 2.00
CA GLU A 113 -31.53 10.38 0.62
C GLU A 113 -30.01 10.17 0.44
N MET A 114 -29.19 11.07 0.98
CA MET A 114 -27.72 10.94 0.92
C MET A 114 -27.24 9.78 1.80
N ALA A 115 -27.83 9.57 2.96
CA ALA A 115 -27.50 8.44 3.82
C ALA A 115 -27.83 7.09 3.15
N GLN A 116 -28.98 6.98 2.49
CA GLN A 116 -29.37 5.79 1.72
C GLN A 116 -28.43 5.57 0.55
N LYS A 117 -28.05 6.63 -0.18
CA LYS A 117 -27.08 6.59 -1.27
C LYS A 117 -25.74 6.05 -0.79
N ILE A 118 -25.18 6.58 0.31
CA ILE A 118 -23.89 6.13 0.87
C ILE A 118 -23.98 4.66 1.30
N ARG A 119 -25.05 4.26 1.99
CA ARG A 119 -25.27 2.85 2.37
C ARG A 119 -25.38 1.91 1.16
N GLY A 120 -26.05 2.36 0.09
CA GLY A 120 -26.16 1.60 -1.15
C GLY A 120 -24.81 1.42 -1.85
N ILE A 121 -24.02 2.48 -1.96
CA ILE A 121 -22.65 2.42 -2.51
C ILE A 121 -21.81 1.44 -1.69
N LYS A 122 -21.83 1.57 -0.37
CA LYS A 122 -21.09 0.65 0.52
C LYS A 122 -21.53 -0.81 0.35
N ALA A 123 -22.84 -1.08 0.33
CA ALA A 123 -23.36 -2.43 0.21
C ALA A 123 -22.91 -3.12 -1.09
N SER A 124 -22.91 -2.39 -2.21
CA SER A 124 -22.38 -2.90 -3.49
C SER A 124 -20.89 -3.22 -3.42
N LEU A 125 -20.12 -2.37 -2.75
CA LEU A 125 -18.68 -2.58 -2.57
C LEU A 125 -18.40 -3.75 -1.63
N ASP A 126 -19.15 -3.87 -0.53
CA ASP A 126 -19.04 -5.00 0.41
C ASP A 126 -19.33 -6.33 -0.29
N SER A 127 -20.32 -6.39 -1.18
CA SER A 127 -20.63 -7.59 -1.95
C SER A 127 -19.45 -8.04 -2.83
N TYR A 128 -18.74 -7.09 -3.43
CA TYR A 128 -17.51 -7.37 -4.19
C TYR A 128 -16.38 -7.84 -3.28
N ILE A 129 -16.18 -7.20 -2.12
CA ILE A 129 -15.15 -7.58 -1.14
C ILE A 129 -15.40 -8.99 -0.63
N GLU A 130 -16.65 -9.32 -0.30
CA GLU A 130 -17.05 -10.67 0.13
C GLU A 130 -16.80 -11.72 -0.94
N HIS A 131 -17.10 -11.40 -2.22
CA HIS A 131 -16.79 -12.26 -3.35
C HIS A 131 -15.29 -12.54 -3.47
N ILE A 132 -14.44 -11.51 -3.44
CA ILE A 132 -12.98 -11.66 -3.50
C ILE A 132 -12.46 -12.51 -2.33
N ASN A 133 -12.97 -12.28 -1.12
CA ASN A 133 -12.57 -13.06 0.04
C ASN A 133 -12.99 -14.54 -0.06
N ALA A 134 -14.14 -14.83 -0.68
CA ALA A 134 -14.64 -16.18 -0.86
C ALA A 134 -13.91 -16.94 -1.98
N THR A 135 -13.49 -16.26 -3.06
CA THR A 135 -12.81 -16.89 -4.21
C THR A 135 -11.29 -16.93 -4.04
N GLY A 136 -10.73 -16.02 -3.23
CA GLY A 136 -9.28 -15.83 -3.13
C GLY A 136 -8.67 -15.09 -4.31
N ASP A 137 -9.50 -14.52 -5.19
CA ASP A 137 -9.05 -13.72 -6.32
C ASP A 137 -8.35 -12.43 -5.86
N ALA A 138 -7.57 -11.83 -6.75
CA ALA A 138 -6.94 -10.54 -6.47
C ALA A 138 -7.93 -9.39 -6.75
N TYR A 139 -7.90 -8.38 -5.90
CA TYR A 139 -8.57 -7.10 -6.19
C TYR A 139 -8.03 -6.48 -7.48
N GLY A 140 -8.92 -6.04 -8.37
CA GLY A 140 -8.51 -5.38 -9.61
C GLY A 140 -9.67 -5.09 -10.55
N PHE A 141 -9.33 -4.45 -11.68
CA PHE A 141 -10.33 -4.10 -12.68
C PHE A 141 -11.03 -5.35 -13.26
N ASP A 142 -10.29 -6.40 -13.57
CA ASP A 142 -10.84 -7.59 -14.21
C ASP A 142 -11.79 -8.37 -13.30
N SER A 143 -11.43 -8.57 -12.03
CA SER A 143 -12.29 -9.23 -11.04
C SER A 143 -13.54 -8.41 -10.73
N LEU A 144 -13.39 -7.08 -10.59
CA LEU A 144 -14.52 -6.17 -10.40
C LEU A 144 -15.46 -6.16 -11.62
N HIS A 145 -14.90 -6.17 -12.83
CA HIS A 145 -15.69 -6.25 -14.06
C HIS A 145 -16.42 -7.60 -14.21
N ALA A 146 -15.78 -8.70 -13.82
CA ALA A 146 -16.43 -10.01 -13.80
C ALA A 146 -17.60 -10.02 -12.79
N TRP A 147 -17.41 -9.44 -11.59
CA TRP A 147 -18.46 -9.33 -10.57
C TRP A 147 -19.62 -8.44 -11.03
N GLN A 148 -19.33 -7.29 -11.64
CA GLN A 148 -20.34 -6.40 -12.20
C GLN A 148 -21.19 -7.10 -13.29
N ARG A 149 -20.58 -7.91 -14.17
CA ARG A 149 -21.34 -8.68 -15.19
C ARG A 149 -22.22 -9.76 -14.57
N ALA A 150 -21.83 -10.31 -13.43
CA ALA A 150 -22.66 -11.25 -12.68
C ALA A 150 -23.81 -10.55 -11.92
N ASN A 151 -23.70 -9.24 -11.69
CA ASN A 151 -24.67 -8.40 -10.99
C ASN A 151 -25.05 -7.16 -11.82
N PRO A 152 -25.66 -7.32 -13.03
CA PRO A 152 -25.81 -6.23 -14.00
C PRO A 152 -26.77 -5.13 -13.54
N ASP A 153 -27.67 -5.43 -12.60
CA ASP A 153 -28.65 -4.48 -12.06
C ASP A 153 -28.06 -3.58 -10.97
N ASP A 154 -26.85 -3.85 -10.50
CA ASP A 154 -26.16 -3.00 -9.53
C ASP A 154 -25.38 -1.88 -10.21
N ALA A 155 -26.00 -0.71 -10.30
CA ALA A 155 -25.40 0.47 -10.90
C ALA A 155 -24.15 0.96 -10.18
N ASN A 156 -24.01 0.72 -8.86
CA ASN A 156 -22.82 1.14 -8.11
C ASN A 156 -21.58 0.37 -8.52
N LEU A 157 -21.69 -0.91 -8.88
CA LEU A 157 -20.57 -1.69 -9.41
C LEU A 157 -20.04 -1.07 -10.71
N THR A 158 -20.92 -0.57 -11.58
CA THR A 158 -20.51 0.20 -12.76
C THR A 158 -19.78 1.50 -12.34
N GLY A 159 -20.27 2.19 -11.32
CA GLY A 159 -19.59 3.36 -10.73
C GLY A 159 -18.17 3.01 -10.27
N PHE A 160 -17.97 1.89 -9.58
CA PHE A 160 -16.64 1.45 -9.14
C PHE A 160 -15.71 1.10 -10.30
N LEU A 161 -16.23 0.54 -11.40
CA LEU A 161 -15.43 0.35 -12.62
C LEU A 161 -14.97 1.68 -13.22
N ILE A 162 -15.87 2.66 -13.30
CA ILE A 162 -15.54 4.01 -13.78
C ILE A 162 -14.48 4.65 -12.88
N TRP A 163 -14.69 4.61 -11.56
CA TRP A 163 -13.73 5.11 -10.58
C TRP A 163 -12.35 4.45 -10.72
N SER A 164 -12.33 3.12 -10.75
CA SER A 164 -11.09 2.35 -10.87
C SER A 164 -10.35 2.74 -12.16
N LYS A 165 -11.07 2.83 -13.28
CA LYS A 165 -10.49 3.23 -14.57
C LYS A 165 -10.00 4.67 -14.58
N ALA A 166 -10.73 5.60 -13.96
CA ALA A 166 -10.31 6.99 -13.84
C ALA A 166 -9.01 7.12 -13.03
N VAL A 167 -8.89 6.38 -11.92
CA VAL A 167 -7.66 6.31 -11.13
C VAL A 167 -6.51 5.78 -11.97
N ASP A 168 -6.68 4.62 -12.60
CA ASP A 168 -5.63 3.95 -13.39
C ASP A 168 -5.16 4.80 -14.58
N LEU A 169 -6.06 5.58 -15.19
CA LEU A 169 -5.73 6.49 -16.29
C LEU A 169 -5.06 7.79 -15.83
N THR A 170 -5.30 8.20 -14.60
CA THR A 170 -4.74 9.48 -14.10
C THR A 170 -3.24 9.37 -13.85
N PHE A 171 -2.77 8.30 -13.23
CA PHE A 171 -1.36 8.12 -12.86
C PHE A 171 -0.38 8.19 -14.04
N PRO A 172 -0.62 7.56 -15.20
CA PRO A 172 0.31 7.63 -16.34
C PRO A 172 0.45 9.01 -16.96
N PHE A 173 -0.56 9.88 -16.80
CA PHE A 173 -0.60 11.19 -17.45
C PHE A 173 -0.27 12.35 -16.53
N VAL A 174 -0.24 12.13 -15.22
CA VAL A 174 0.01 13.17 -14.23
C VAL A 174 1.22 12.78 -13.40
N THR A 175 2.27 13.60 -13.46
CA THR A 175 3.40 13.43 -12.56
C THR A 175 3.00 13.93 -11.18
N ILE A 176 2.69 13.01 -10.31
CA ILE A 176 2.48 13.27 -8.90
C ILE A 176 3.85 13.20 -8.22
N PRO A 177 4.13 14.08 -7.23
CA PRO A 177 5.33 13.94 -6.43
C PRO A 177 5.37 12.55 -5.81
N MET A 178 6.28 11.73 -6.28
CA MET A 178 6.51 10.36 -5.84
C MET A 178 8.01 10.19 -5.61
N GLU A 179 8.59 11.11 -4.85
CA GLU A 179 10.01 11.07 -4.53
C GLU A 179 10.26 10.03 -3.43
N PRO A 180 11.42 9.38 -3.45
CA PRO A 180 11.88 8.61 -2.30
C PRO A 180 11.93 9.49 -1.05
N PHE A 181 11.61 8.94 0.10
CA PHE A 181 11.89 9.65 1.35
C PHE A 181 13.39 9.99 1.45
N PRO A 182 13.75 11.09 2.13
CA PRO A 182 15.15 11.39 2.44
C PRO A 182 15.86 10.19 3.08
N ALA A 183 17.13 9.99 2.77
CA ALA A 183 17.99 8.89 3.20
C ALA A 183 17.64 7.48 2.64
N VAL A 184 16.54 7.29 1.90
CA VAL A 184 16.22 6.00 1.27
C VAL A 184 17.34 5.54 0.34
N ARG A 185 17.82 6.39 -0.55
CA ARG A 185 18.90 6.04 -1.50
C ARG A 185 20.17 5.61 -0.77
N GLU A 186 20.61 6.40 0.20
CA GLU A 186 21.81 6.13 0.99
C GLU A 186 21.68 4.81 1.76
N THR A 187 20.50 4.59 2.36
CA THR A 187 20.21 3.35 3.09
C THR A 187 20.19 2.14 2.16
N LEU A 188 19.51 2.23 0.99
CA LEU A 188 19.49 1.13 0.02
C LEU A 188 20.91 0.81 -0.49
N GLN A 189 21.74 1.83 -0.74
CA GLN A 189 23.14 1.62 -1.10
C GLN A 189 23.90 0.87 0.00
N PHE A 190 23.76 1.28 1.25
CA PHE A 190 24.40 0.64 2.40
C PHE A 190 23.95 -0.82 2.57
N VAL A 191 22.66 -1.09 2.40
CA VAL A 191 22.05 -2.42 2.50
C VAL A 191 22.49 -3.32 1.36
N ALA A 192 22.48 -2.83 0.13
CA ALA A 192 22.81 -3.58 -1.08
C ALA A 192 24.26 -4.11 -1.14
N GLU A 193 25.14 -3.56 -0.34
CA GLU A 193 26.52 -4.08 -0.18
C GLU A 193 26.60 -5.31 0.74
N ARG A 194 25.52 -5.60 1.51
CA ARG A 194 25.52 -6.57 2.62
C ARG A 194 24.38 -7.56 2.58
N ALA A 195 23.33 -7.27 1.82
CA ALA A 195 22.10 -8.04 1.74
C ALA A 195 21.59 -8.16 0.31
N ASP A 196 20.83 -9.21 0.05
CA ASP A 196 19.94 -9.25 -1.09
C ASP A 196 18.72 -8.35 -0.80
N VAL A 197 18.29 -7.57 -1.78
CA VAL A 197 17.22 -6.60 -1.64
C VAL A 197 16.02 -7.03 -2.48
N LEU A 198 14.88 -7.27 -1.83
CA LEU A 198 13.61 -7.60 -2.46
C LEU A 198 12.62 -6.47 -2.26
N ILE A 199 12.08 -5.94 -3.34
CA ILE A 199 10.93 -5.04 -3.26
C ILE A 199 9.66 -5.90 -3.24
N VAL A 200 8.78 -5.66 -2.26
CA VAL A 200 7.51 -6.37 -2.07
C VAL A 200 6.36 -5.38 -1.94
N SER A 201 5.43 -5.39 -2.89
CA SER A 201 4.34 -4.40 -2.90
C SER A 201 3.03 -4.97 -3.44
N LYS A 202 1.91 -4.34 -3.06
CA LYS A 202 0.59 -4.53 -3.68
C LYS A 202 0.40 -3.66 -4.93
N THR A 203 1.39 -2.86 -5.29
CA THR A 203 1.42 -2.07 -6.53
C THR A 203 1.74 -2.99 -7.71
N PRO A 204 1.24 -2.71 -8.93
CA PRO A 204 1.59 -3.47 -10.12
C PRO A 204 3.11 -3.53 -10.34
N TYR A 205 3.60 -4.72 -10.70
CA TYR A 205 5.03 -4.97 -10.93
C TYR A 205 5.69 -3.97 -11.88
N THR A 206 5.02 -3.70 -13.02
CA THR A 206 5.52 -2.78 -14.04
C THR A 206 5.69 -1.36 -13.50
N ASP A 207 4.75 -0.89 -12.68
CA ASP A 207 4.81 0.45 -12.09
C ASP A 207 5.97 0.58 -11.11
N ILE A 208 6.21 -0.45 -10.30
CA ILE A 208 7.34 -0.50 -9.36
C ILE A 208 8.67 -0.43 -10.13
N CYS A 209 8.83 -1.24 -11.18
CA CYS A 209 10.04 -1.24 -12.00
C CYS A 209 10.29 0.13 -12.65
N ASN A 210 9.27 0.72 -13.26
CA ASN A 210 9.36 2.04 -13.88
C ASN A 210 9.79 3.12 -12.87
N TRP A 211 9.27 3.04 -11.66
CA TRP A 211 9.62 3.97 -10.61
C TRP A 211 11.06 3.79 -10.13
N LEU A 212 11.50 2.56 -9.88
CA LEU A 212 12.88 2.27 -9.50
C LEU A 212 13.88 2.75 -10.56
N GLU A 213 13.56 2.55 -11.85
CA GLU A 213 14.36 3.04 -12.97
C GLU A 213 14.40 4.57 -13.01
N THR A 214 13.24 5.23 -12.87
CA THR A 214 13.12 6.69 -12.89
C THR A 214 13.97 7.34 -11.81
N HIS A 215 14.01 6.76 -10.63
CA HIS A 215 14.79 7.28 -9.50
C HIS A 215 16.21 6.68 -9.43
N GLY A 216 16.63 5.84 -10.38
CA GLY A 216 17.96 5.22 -10.37
C GLY A 216 18.20 4.38 -9.12
N LEU A 217 17.19 3.66 -8.63
CA LEU A 217 17.27 2.79 -7.47
C LEU A 217 17.38 1.31 -7.82
N VAL A 218 17.16 0.96 -9.09
CA VAL A 218 17.22 -0.44 -9.57
C VAL A 218 18.59 -1.08 -9.32
N GLU A 219 19.65 -0.31 -9.30
CA GLU A 219 21.01 -0.79 -9.05
C GLU A 219 21.24 -1.35 -7.64
N TYR A 220 20.37 -0.98 -6.67
CA TYR A 220 20.41 -1.45 -5.29
C TYR A 220 19.47 -2.64 -5.03
N VAL A 221 18.71 -3.07 -6.03
CA VAL A 221 17.66 -4.07 -5.90
C VAL A 221 18.08 -5.39 -6.57
N THR A 222 17.82 -6.52 -5.90
CA THR A 222 18.03 -7.86 -6.44
C THR A 222 16.82 -8.31 -7.24
N ALA A 223 15.62 -8.18 -6.68
CA ALA A 223 14.37 -8.57 -7.35
C ALA A 223 13.20 -7.67 -6.92
N VAL A 224 12.15 -7.69 -7.74
CA VAL A 224 10.90 -6.98 -7.50
C VAL A 224 9.75 -7.97 -7.48
N SER A 225 8.82 -7.78 -6.54
CA SER A 225 7.53 -8.48 -6.50
C SER A 225 6.39 -7.49 -6.40
N GLY A 226 5.49 -7.56 -7.36
CA GLY A 226 4.25 -6.78 -7.41
C GLY A 226 3.01 -7.64 -7.11
N LYS A 227 1.84 -7.01 -7.16
CA LYS A 227 0.56 -7.67 -6.84
C LYS A 227 0.28 -8.93 -7.67
N GLU A 228 0.82 -9.02 -8.88
CA GLU A 228 0.61 -10.15 -9.79
C GLU A 228 1.27 -11.44 -9.28
N GLN A 229 2.28 -11.29 -8.41
CA GLN A 229 3.03 -12.43 -7.86
C GLN A 229 2.46 -12.93 -6.52
N GLY A 230 1.42 -12.29 -5.98
CA GLY A 230 0.75 -12.71 -4.75
C GLY A 230 0.79 -11.69 -3.62
N GLY A 231 0.68 -12.17 -2.38
CA GLY A 231 0.77 -11.36 -1.16
C GLY A 231 2.21 -11.13 -0.70
N LYS A 232 2.43 -10.13 0.16
CA LYS A 232 3.76 -9.82 0.70
C LYS A 232 4.36 -10.98 1.50
N ASP A 233 3.53 -11.68 2.26
CA ASP A 233 3.91 -12.87 3.02
C ASP A 233 4.33 -14.02 2.08
N GLU A 234 3.62 -14.22 0.97
CA GLU A 234 3.97 -15.17 -0.08
C GLU A 234 5.30 -14.80 -0.77
N HIS A 235 5.49 -13.51 -1.10
CA HIS A 235 6.74 -13.05 -1.73
C HIS A 235 7.98 -13.37 -0.88
N ILE A 236 7.90 -13.05 0.41
CA ILE A 236 9.01 -13.28 1.36
C ILE A 236 9.26 -14.79 1.49
N CYS A 237 8.20 -15.57 1.72
CA CYS A 237 8.27 -17.03 1.83
C CYS A 237 8.98 -17.67 0.63
N LEU A 238 8.54 -17.32 -0.59
CA LEU A 238 9.13 -17.86 -1.83
C LEU A 238 10.60 -17.44 -2.02
N ALA A 239 10.93 -16.18 -1.69
CA ALA A 239 12.30 -15.69 -1.77
C ALA A 239 13.23 -16.42 -0.77
N MET A 240 12.71 -16.74 0.42
CA MET A 240 13.39 -17.55 1.41
C MET A 240 13.50 -19.04 1.01
N GLY A 241 12.81 -19.47 -0.06
CA GLY A 241 12.80 -20.85 -0.54
C GLY A 241 11.74 -21.73 0.10
N GLY A 242 10.75 -21.13 0.76
CA GLY A 242 9.62 -21.82 1.38
C GLY A 242 8.52 -22.17 0.38
N THR A 243 7.49 -22.82 0.90
CA THR A 243 6.27 -23.21 0.18
C THR A 243 5.07 -22.49 0.79
N PHE A 244 4.25 -21.87 -0.07
CA PHE A 244 3.08 -21.10 0.32
C PHE A 244 1.82 -21.69 -0.30
N ASP A 245 0.79 -21.91 0.52
CA ASP A 245 -0.56 -22.24 0.05
C ASP A 245 -1.35 -20.95 -0.21
N ALA A 246 -1.53 -20.62 -1.49
CA ALA A 246 -2.22 -19.39 -1.89
C ALA A 246 -3.72 -19.41 -1.57
N LYS A 247 -4.34 -20.61 -1.46
CA LYS A 247 -5.76 -20.75 -1.14
C LYS A 247 -6.03 -20.50 0.34
N GLU A 248 -5.28 -21.18 1.19
CA GLU A 248 -5.38 -21.02 2.64
C GLU A 248 -4.66 -19.77 3.15
N LYS A 249 -3.85 -19.12 2.28
CA LYS A 249 -3.00 -17.96 2.59
C LYS A 249 -2.02 -18.24 3.74
N GLU A 250 -1.41 -19.43 3.73
CA GLU A 250 -0.53 -19.90 4.80
C GLU A 250 0.81 -20.39 4.27
N ILE A 251 1.85 -20.27 5.09
CA ILE A 251 3.16 -20.88 4.84
C ILE A 251 3.07 -22.34 5.21
N VAL A 252 3.26 -23.22 4.22
CA VAL A 252 3.25 -24.68 4.40
C VAL A 252 4.60 -25.16 4.91
N GLU A 253 5.68 -24.57 4.38
CA GLU A 253 7.05 -24.90 4.76
C GLU A 253 7.88 -23.62 4.76
N GLN A 254 8.59 -23.37 5.86
CA GLN A 254 9.53 -22.25 5.96
C GLN A 254 10.74 -22.51 5.06
N GLY A 255 11.21 -21.45 4.42
CA GLY A 255 12.40 -21.51 3.59
C GLY A 255 13.69 -21.60 4.40
N ASP A 256 14.73 -22.15 3.80
CA ASP A 256 16.06 -22.37 4.40
C ASP A 256 17.19 -21.57 3.72
N LYS A 257 16.86 -20.81 2.65
CA LYS A 257 17.87 -20.00 1.94
C LYS A 257 18.45 -18.88 2.79
N TYR A 258 17.68 -18.36 3.74
CA TYR A 258 18.09 -17.35 4.73
C TYR A 258 17.65 -17.79 6.11
N LYS A 259 18.48 -17.51 7.12
CA LYS A 259 18.05 -17.69 8.51
C LYS A 259 17.02 -16.60 8.86
N PRO A 260 15.94 -16.90 9.58
CA PRO A 260 14.91 -15.90 9.92
C PRO A 260 15.47 -14.63 10.55
N GLN A 261 16.45 -14.74 11.44
CA GLN A 261 17.12 -13.60 12.08
C GLN A 261 18.00 -12.76 11.13
N ASN A 262 18.16 -13.17 9.88
CA ASN A 262 18.87 -12.45 8.83
C ASN A 262 17.89 -11.85 7.79
N VAL A 263 16.58 -11.95 8.04
CA VAL A 263 15.54 -11.42 7.16
C VAL A 263 14.81 -10.26 7.86
N ILE A 264 14.61 -9.17 7.13
CA ILE A 264 13.85 -8.03 7.62
C ILE A 264 12.86 -7.54 6.54
N MET A 265 11.65 -7.19 6.98
CA MET A 265 10.64 -6.52 6.16
C MET A 265 10.50 -5.08 6.61
N GLY A 266 10.70 -4.12 5.73
CA GLY A 266 10.39 -2.72 5.95
C GLY A 266 9.02 -2.36 5.40
N GLY A 267 8.23 -1.58 6.16
CA GLY A 267 6.90 -1.19 5.72
C GLY A 267 6.23 -0.16 6.63
N ASP A 268 5.10 0.37 6.16
CA ASP A 268 4.33 1.46 6.78
C ASP A 268 2.92 1.05 7.23
N GLY A 269 2.54 -0.21 6.99
CA GLY A 269 1.21 -0.73 7.29
C GLY A 269 1.21 -2.02 8.12
N GLY A 270 0.05 -2.32 8.73
CA GLY A 270 -0.15 -3.56 9.49
C GLY A 270 0.03 -4.83 8.65
N GLY A 271 -0.19 -4.73 7.32
CA GLY A 271 0.05 -5.82 6.38
C GLY A 271 1.52 -6.22 6.26
N ASP A 272 2.44 -5.25 6.38
CA ASP A 272 3.88 -5.47 6.34
C ASP A 272 4.37 -6.18 7.60
N LEU A 273 3.94 -5.68 8.76
CA LEU A 273 4.21 -6.34 10.04
C LEU A 273 3.68 -7.77 10.08
N LYS A 274 2.47 -8.00 9.53
CA LYS A 274 1.90 -9.36 9.44
C LYS A 274 2.73 -10.26 8.53
N ALA A 275 3.20 -9.74 7.39
CA ALA A 275 4.05 -10.49 6.46
C ALA A 275 5.41 -10.83 7.08
N ALA A 276 6.02 -9.89 7.82
CA ALA A 276 7.23 -10.13 8.59
C ALA A 276 7.03 -11.26 9.62
N LYS A 277 6.01 -11.11 10.49
CA LYS A 277 5.70 -12.09 11.56
C LYS A 277 5.43 -13.50 11.02
N LYS A 278 4.70 -13.63 9.89
CA LYS A 278 4.44 -14.94 9.28
C LYS A 278 5.70 -15.65 8.78
N ASN A 279 6.70 -14.88 8.37
CA ASN A 279 7.97 -15.40 7.86
C ASN A 279 9.06 -15.46 8.95
N ASP A 280 8.73 -15.27 10.22
CA ASP A 280 9.68 -15.16 11.34
C ASP A 280 10.81 -14.12 11.09
N ALA A 281 10.52 -13.14 10.24
CA ALA A 281 11.43 -12.07 9.88
C ALA A 281 11.29 -10.87 10.82
N PHE A 282 12.36 -10.10 10.97
CA PHE A 282 12.31 -8.81 11.63
C PHE A 282 11.46 -7.79 10.87
N PHE A 283 11.02 -6.73 11.57
CA PHE A 283 10.27 -5.66 10.98
C PHE A 283 10.93 -4.29 11.19
N PHE A 284 11.08 -3.53 10.11
CA PHE A 284 11.49 -2.13 10.12
C PHE A 284 10.28 -1.24 9.84
N PRO A 285 9.65 -0.65 10.87
CA PRO A 285 8.50 0.23 10.68
C PRO A 285 8.89 1.64 10.22
N THR A 286 8.06 2.20 9.31
CA THR A 286 8.02 3.64 9.01
C THR A 286 6.66 4.19 9.44
N PRO A 287 6.51 4.67 10.69
CA PRO A 287 5.23 5.11 11.21
C PRO A 287 4.68 6.30 10.42
N PRO A 288 3.34 6.37 10.19
CA PRO A 288 2.71 7.48 9.48
C PRO A 288 3.04 8.84 10.09
N GLY A 289 3.52 9.75 9.24
CA GLY A 289 3.94 11.09 9.64
C GLY A 289 5.34 11.18 10.27
N LEU A 290 6.02 10.05 10.46
CA LEU A 290 7.38 9.95 11.02
C LEU A 290 8.35 9.21 10.08
N GLU A 291 7.94 8.99 8.82
CA GLU A 291 8.67 8.20 7.83
C GLU A 291 10.08 8.75 7.59
N GLU A 292 10.22 10.08 7.42
CA GLU A 292 11.53 10.73 7.23
C GLU A 292 12.45 10.50 8.42
N GLY A 293 11.91 10.60 9.65
CA GLY A 293 12.66 10.36 10.89
C GLY A 293 13.14 8.90 11.00
N ALA A 294 12.28 7.94 10.61
CA ALA A 294 12.63 6.53 10.62
C ALA A 294 13.77 6.23 9.62
N TRP A 295 13.71 6.80 8.41
CA TRP A 295 14.76 6.65 7.41
C TRP A 295 16.07 7.35 7.80
N ALA A 296 16.01 8.51 8.47
CA ALA A 296 17.19 9.25 8.89
C ALA A 296 18.09 8.45 9.86
N VAL A 297 17.51 7.55 10.64
CA VAL A 297 18.23 6.70 11.60
C VAL A 297 18.36 5.23 11.15
N ALA A 298 17.89 4.88 9.97
CA ALA A 298 17.75 3.50 9.53
C ALA A 298 19.09 2.74 9.48
N ILE A 299 20.16 3.39 9.00
CA ILE A 299 21.49 2.77 8.97
C ILE A 299 21.99 2.48 10.39
N ASP A 300 21.90 3.44 11.29
CA ASP A 300 22.51 3.35 12.61
C ASP A 300 21.69 2.50 13.60
N GLU A 301 20.36 2.55 13.50
CA GLU A 301 19.48 1.91 14.47
C GLU A 301 18.78 0.64 13.95
N VAL A 302 18.83 0.37 12.64
CA VAL A 302 18.16 -0.82 12.04
C VAL A 302 19.19 -1.70 11.31
N PHE A 303 19.73 -1.24 10.18
CA PHE A 303 20.52 -2.11 9.31
C PHE A 303 21.93 -2.40 9.83
N GLY A 304 22.59 -1.43 10.46
CA GLY A 304 23.87 -1.69 11.15
C GLY A 304 23.72 -2.70 12.29
N PRO A 305 22.77 -2.54 13.21
CA PRO A 305 22.44 -3.55 14.22
C PRO A 305 21.99 -4.90 13.63
N LEU A 306 21.22 -4.93 12.53
CA LEU A 306 20.80 -6.16 11.88
C LEU A 306 22.02 -6.98 11.41
N PHE A 307 22.91 -6.34 10.65
CA PHE A 307 24.13 -6.99 10.17
C PHE A 307 25.12 -7.35 11.28
N GLY A 308 24.97 -6.70 12.45
CA GLY A 308 25.71 -7.04 13.67
C GLY A 308 25.00 -8.05 14.58
N GLY A 309 23.86 -8.62 14.19
CA GLY A 309 23.10 -9.60 14.97
C GLY A 309 22.45 -9.04 16.25
N ARG A 310 22.17 -7.74 16.32
CA ARG A 310 21.67 -7.05 17.53
C ARG A 310 20.32 -6.33 17.35
N TYR A 311 19.72 -6.38 16.15
CA TYR A 311 18.47 -5.65 15.86
C TYR A 311 17.29 -6.15 16.72
N GLY A 312 17.25 -7.45 17.02
CA GLY A 312 16.17 -8.04 17.84
C GLY A 312 16.00 -7.40 19.22
N ASP A 313 17.07 -6.80 19.78
CA ASP A 313 17.01 -6.11 21.08
C ASP A 313 16.17 -4.81 21.02
N ALA A 314 16.08 -4.17 19.84
CA ALA A 314 15.39 -2.90 19.63
C ALA A 314 14.03 -3.03 18.91
N GLU A 315 13.78 -4.16 18.24
CA GLU A 315 12.61 -4.35 17.38
C GLU A 315 11.28 -4.16 18.09
N ALA A 316 11.11 -4.79 19.26
CA ALA A 316 9.86 -4.73 20.01
C ALA A 316 9.45 -3.28 20.37
N ALA A 317 10.40 -2.44 20.73
CA ALA A 317 10.15 -1.02 21.03
C ALA A 317 9.75 -0.24 19.77
N LYS A 318 10.37 -0.54 18.61
CA LYS A 318 10.04 0.10 17.33
C LYS A 318 8.66 -0.32 16.85
N ILE A 319 8.29 -1.60 16.99
CA ILE A 319 6.94 -2.10 16.69
C ILE A 319 5.89 -1.43 17.58
N ALA A 320 6.14 -1.34 18.90
CA ALA A 320 5.22 -0.69 19.83
C ALA A 320 4.99 0.79 19.49
N ALA A 321 6.05 1.52 19.12
CA ALA A 321 5.96 2.90 18.67
C ALA A 321 5.18 3.04 17.35
N PHE A 322 5.36 2.11 16.42
CA PHE A 322 4.61 2.03 15.17
C PHE A 322 3.12 1.77 15.41
N GLU A 323 2.79 0.77 16.22
CA GLU A 323 1.41 0.43 16.55
C GLU A 323 0.71 1.59 17.29
N ALA A 324 1.43 2.31 18.15
CA ALA A 324 0.91 3.50 18.82
C ALA A 324 0.69 4.71 17.90
N ALA A 325 1.40 4.79 16.78
CA ALA A 325 1.21 5.84 15.78
C ALA A 325 -0.01 5.59 14.88
N LEU A 326 -0.49 4.35 14.81
CA LEU A 326 -1.68 3.98 14.04
C LEU A 326 -2.94 4.13 14.91
N LEU A 327 -3.85 5.00 14.50
CA LEU A 327 -5.09 5.25 15.24
C LEU A 327 -6.03 4.04 15.16
N ASP A 328 -6.60 3.66 16.32
CA ASP A 328 -7.65 2.63 16.40
C ASP A 328 -9.02 3.20 16.04
N GLU A 329 -9.31 4.40 16.56
CA GLU A 329 -10.61 5.04 16.43
C GLU A 329 -10.51 6.31 15.60
N GLY A 330 -11.61 6.63 14.90
CA GLY A 330 -11.69 7.87 14.16
C GLY A 330 -11.72 9.09 15.09
N PRO A 331 -10.95 10.14 14.81
CA PRO A 331 -10.86 11.31 15.68
C PRO A 331 -12.20 12.03 15.88
N TRP A 332 -13.17 11.82 15.00
CA TRP A 332 -14.54 12.34 15.10
C TRP A 332 -15.36 11.74 16.25
N GLN A 333 -14.88 10.69 16.91
CA GLN A 333 -15.52 10.13 18.08
C GLN A 333 -15.22 10.93 19.37
N ALA A 334 -14.20 11.78 19.32
CA ALA A 334 -13.86 12.64 20.46
C ALA A 334 -14.92 13.75 20.65
N GLU A 335 -15.30 13.98 21.91
CA GLU A 335 -16.21 15.08 22.24
C GLU A 335 -15.62 16.43 21.79
N GLY A 336 -16.42 17.22 21.10
CA GLY A 336 -16.03 18.54 20.60
C GLY A 336 -15.14 18.50 19.34
N TYR A 337 -15.01 17.37 18.64
CA TYR A 337 -14.29 17.32 17.38
C TYR A 337 -14.94 18.22 16.32
N ASP A 338 -14.16 19.14 15.76
CA ASP A 338 -14.62 20.05 14.69
C ASP A 338 -14.10 19.56 13.32
N HIS A 339 -15.00 18.96 12.56
CA HIS A 339 -14.71 18.48 11.20
C HIS A 339 -14.27 19.61 10.26
N SER A 340 -14.84 20.79 10.40
CA SER A 340 -14.49 21.94 9.55
C SER A 340 -13.08 22.45 9.86
N GLU A 341 -12.69 22.47 11.13
CA GLU A 341 -11.34 22.81 11.54
C GLU A 341 -10.33 21.74 11.05
N ALA A 342 -10.62 20.47 11.28
CA ALA A 342 -9.79 19.36 10.82
C ALA A 342 -9.62 19.36 9.30
N TYR A 343 -10.70 19.59 8.55
CA TYR A 343 -10.64 19.71 7.09
C TYR A 343 -9.74 20.87 6.63
N ARG A 344 -9.88 22.05 7.27
CA ARG A 344 -9.03 23.21 6.98
C ARG A 344 -7.56 22.97 7.31
N LYS A 345 -7.28 22.23 8.37
CA LYS A 345 -5.91 21.86 8.75
C LYS A 345 -5.19 21.06 7.65
N HIS A 346 -5.89 20.17 6.95
CA HIS A 346 -5.33 19.36 5.86
C HIS A 346 -5.34 20.09 4.49
N GLN A 347 -6.06 21.20 4.36
CA GLN A 347 -6.19 21.92 3.10
C GLN A 347 -4.86 22.44 2.53
N PRO A 348 -3.89 22.97 3.31
CA PRO A 348 -2.60 23.39 2.78
C PRO A 348 -1.82 22.24 2.12
N LYS A 349 -1.83 21.04 2.70
CA LYS A 349 -1.19 19.85 2.09
C LYS A 349 -1.84 19.49 0.76
N ARG A 350 -3.18 19.45 0.69
CA ARG A 350 -3.92 19.18 -0.56
C ARG A 350 -3.56 20.22 -1.63
N GLN A 351 -3.57 21.52 -1.27
CA GLN A 351 -3.20 22.59 -2.20
C GLN A 351 -1.75 22.50 -2.67
N GLN A 352 -0.83 22.15 -1.78
CA GLN A 352 0.57 21.92 -2.14
C GLN A 352 0.68 20.80 -3.17
N LEU A 353 0.04 19.65 -2.92
CA LEU A 353 0.05 18.50 -3.81
C LEU A 353 -0.54 18.88 -5.20
N TYR A 354 -1.68 19.58 -5.24
CA TYR A 354 -2.25 20.05 -6.51
C TYR A 354 -1.32 20.99 -7.29
N ARG A 355 -0.58 21.88 -6.61
CA ARG A 355 0.40 22.77 -7.28
C ARG A 355 1.62 22.02 -7.83
N GLN A 356 1.93 20.87 -7.27
CA GLN A 356 3.02 20.01 -7.70
C GLN A 356 2.64 19.06 -8.83
N LEU A 357 1.33 18.94 -9.14
CA LEU A 357 0.88 18.15 -10.29
C LEU A 357 1.45 18.73 -11.59
N LYS A 358 2.04 17.86 -12.38
CA LYS A 358 2.54 18.20 -13.72
C LYS A 358 1.99 17.18 -14.72
N PRO A 359 1.58 17.62 -15.90
CA PRO A 359 1.31 16.70 -16.99
C PRO A 359 2.54 15.85 -17.26
N GLY A 360 2.36 14.55 -17.32
CA GLY A 360 3.43 13.59 -17.58
C GLY A 360 3.10 12.66 -18.73
N GLY A 361 4.05 11.81 -19.10
CA GLY A 361 3.85 10.80 -20.13
C GLY A 361 3.42 11.40 -21.48
N LYS A 362 2.43 10.78 -22.11
CA LYS A 362 1.94 11.18 -23.43
C LYS A 362 1.25 12.56 -23.45
N LEU A 363 0.71 13.03 -22.33
CA LEU A 363 0.09 14.36 -22.26
C LEU A 363 1.12 15.51 -22.33
N ALA A 364 2.35 15.25 -21.88
CA ALA A 364 3.42 16.26 -21.99
C ALA A 364 3.84 16.55 -23.43
N THR A 365 3.42 15.71 -24.39
CA THR A 365 3.74 15.83 -25.82
C THR A 365 2.54 16.27 -26.67
N LEU A 366 1.36 16.47 -26.06
CA LEU A 366 0.19 17.05 -26.70
C LEU A 366 0.22 18.57 -26.60
#